data_19d3dedfaf589470ae70d9641f6f7c16
#
_entry.id   19d3dedfaf589470ae70d9641f6f7c16
#
_cell.length_a   1.000
_cell.length_b   1.000
_cell.length_c   1.000
_cell.angle_alpha   90.00
_cell.angle_beta   90.00
_cell.angle_gamma   90.00
#
_symmetry.space_group_name_H-M   'P 1'
#
loop_
_entity.id
_entity.type
_entity.pdbx_description
1 polymer ?
#
loop_
_entity_poly.entity_id
_entity_poly.type
_entity_poly.pdbx_seq_one_letter_code
_entity_poly.pdbx_strand_id
1 'polypeptide(L)'
;MRDIDKHDIDKKELSETDICDQFITPALKQSGWDQRRQIRREYSLTPGPIIVRGNMSVRNKKKRKFADYVLSYEPGVPVAVIEAKKNTHTVSHGLQQALGYAEILDVPSVFSSNGDAFASHNRAAQPGQEIESQFPLADFPTPQELWQGYKAYRGIEESSDQLLLQPYHTDGTDKEPRYYQIEAINRVMEAVVKGQQRMLLVMATGTGKTYTTFQIIWRLWKAGKARRILFLVDRKRIPEVERLFQVGFSFF
;
A
#
# COMPACT_ATOMS: atom_id res chain seq x y z
N MET A 1 27.18 -16.43 -34.28
CA MET A 1 26.53 -15.68 -33.18
C MET A 1 26.71 -16.54 -31.95
N ARG A 2 27.61 -16.17 -31.08
CA ARG A 2 28.03 -17.03 -29.97
C ARG A 2 26.97 -16.93 -28.89
N ASP A 3 26.40 -18.07 -28.50
CA ASP A 3 25.60 -18.21 -27.27
C ASP A 3 26.49 -17.73 -26.11
N ILE A 4 26.04 -16.64 -25.46
CA ILE A 4 26.64 -16.22 -24.21
C ILE A 4 26.09 -17.21 -23.17
N ASP A 5 26.92 -18.15 -22.76
CA ASP A 5 26.69 -19.02 -21.61
C ASP A 5 26.14 -18.15 -20.48
N LYS A 6 24.93 -18.48 -20.03
CA LYS A 6 24.39 -17.98 -18.74
C LYS A 6 25.38 -18.54 -17.69
N HIS A 7 26.38 -17.74 -17.35
CA HIS A 7 27.21 -18.01 -16.19
C HIS A 7 26.26 -18.23 -15.01
N ASP A 8 26.43 -19.34 -14.36
CA ASP A 8 25.71 -19.71 -13.13
C ASP A 8 26.09 -18.66 -12.07
N ILE A 9 25.23 -17.62 -11.95
CA ILE A 9 25.48 -16.53 -11.04
C ILE A 9 25.30 -17.10 -9.64
N ASP A 10 26.35 -17.12 -8.84
CA ASP A 10 26.25 -17.49 -7.43
C ASP A 10 25.38 -16.44 -6.72
N LYS A 11 24.11 -16.77 -6.51
CA LYS A 11 23.12 -15.90 -5.87
C LYS A 11 23.56 -15.42 -4.48
N LYS A 12 24.46 -16.15 -3.83
CA LYS A 12 24.99 -15.81 -2.48
C LYS A 12 25.87 -14.57 -2.49
N GLU A 13 26.47 -14.24 -3.63
CA GLU A 13 27.29 -13.04 -3.80
C GLU A 13 26.46 -11.80 -4.13
N LEU A 14 25.18 -11.98 -4.50
CA LEU A 14 24.30 -10.90 -4.89
C LEU A 14 23.86 -10.05 -3.69
N SER A 15 23.71 -8.76 -3.93
CA SER A 15 23.07 -7.85 -2.97
C SER A 15 21.55 -8.08 -2.91
N GLU A 16 20.88 -7.58 -1.87
CA GLU A 16 19.40 -7.60 -1.81
C GLU A 16 18.78 -6.88 -3.01
N THR A 17 19.39 -5.80 -3.48
CA THR A 17 18.94 -5.08 -4.68
C THR A 17 19.04 -5.96 -5.93
N ASP A 18 20.13 -6.71 -6.11
CA ASP A 18 20.28 -7.62 -7.23
C ASP A 18 19.25 -8.76 -7.17
N ILE A 19 18.98 -9.30 -5.98
CA ILE A 19 17.91 -10.30 -5.76
C ILE A 19 16.55 -9.73 -6.16
N CYS A 20 16.26 -8.49 -5.77
CA CYS A 20 15.04 -7.81 -6.19
C CYS A 20 14.95 -7.68 -7.71
N ASP A 21 16.01 -7.20 -8.37
CA ASP A 21 15.98 -6.85 -9.79
C ASP A 21 15.99 -8.09 -10.69
N GLN A 22 16.74 -9.12 -10.32
CA GLN A 22 16.95 -10.30 -11.16
C GLN A 22 15.95 -11.42 -10.92
N PHE A 23 15.35 -11.51 -9.73
CA PHE A 23 14.49 -12.64 -9.35
C PHE A 23 13.10 -12.21 -8.93
N ILE A 24 12.96 -11.32 -7.94
CA ILE A 24 11.65 -10.96 -7.37
C ILE A 24 10.82 -10.16 -8.37
N THR A 25 11.35 -9.04 -8.90
CA THR A 25 10.61 -8.19 -9.85
C THR A 25 10.21 -8.95 -11.12
N PRO A 26 11.05 -9.78 -11.75
CA PRO A 26 10.65 -10.62 -12.88
C PRO A 26 9.53 -11.61 -12.54
N ALA A 27 9.58 -12.26 -11.36
CA ALA A 27 8.54 -13.18 -10.92
C ALA A 27 7.18 -12.46 -10.75
N LEU A 28 7.16 -11.28 -10.12
CA LEU A 28 5.96 -10.47 -10.00
C LEU A 28 5.36 -10.11 -11.37
N LYS A 29 6.21 -9.70 -12.32
CA LYS A 29 5.77 -9.37 -13.68
C LYS A 29 5.21 -10.58 -14.42
N GLN A 30 5.82 -11.75 -14.24
CA GLN A 30 5.35 -13.00 -14.84
C GLN A 30 3.96 -13.39 -14.30
N SER A 31 3.67 -13.07 -13.03
CA SER A 31 2.36 -13.29 -12.40
C SER A 31 1.35 -12.18 -12.73
N GLY A 32 1.65 -11.28 -13.66
CA GLY A 32 0.72 -10.29 -14.18
C GLY A 32 0.72 -8.94 -13.45
N TRP A 33 1.67 -8.67 -12.54
CA TRP A 33 1.78 -7.38 -11.85
C TRP A 33 2.37 -6.30 -12.76
N ASP A 34 1.68 -5.16 -12.87
CA ASP A 34 2.19 -3.98 -13.58
C ASP A 34 3.24 -3.25 -12.74
N GLN A 35 4.47 -3.20 -13.26
CA GLN A 35 5.60 -2.62 -12.55
C GLN A 35 5.42 -1.13 -12.24
N ARG A 36 4.72 -0.36 -13.10
CA ARG A 36 4.58 1.09 -12.95
C ARG A 36 3.41 1.46 -12.04
N ARG A 37 2.33 0.70 -12.12
CA ARG A 37 1.08 1.03 -11.42
C ARG A 37 0.93 0.31 -10.10
N GLN A 38 1.35 -0.96 -10.03
CA GLN A 38 1.02 -1.86 -8.93
C GLN A 38 2.19 -2.17 -8.00
N ILE A 39 3.44 -2.03 -8.49
CA ILE A 39 4.64 -2.33 -7.71
C ILE A 39 5.30 -1.04 -7.25
N ARG A 40 5.43 -0.86 -5.93
CA ARG A 40 6.22 0.22 -5.33
C ARG A 40 7.38 -0.39 -4.58
N ARG A 41 8.61 0.02 -4.94
CA ARG A 41 9.84 -0.40 -4.28
C ARG A 41 10.28 0.65 -3.26
N GLU A 42 11.01 0.19 -2.22
CA GLU A 42 11.56 1.05 -1.16
C GLU A 42 10.48 1.98 -0.58
N TYR A 43 9.30 1.42 -0.31
CA TYR A 43 8.15 2.19 0.12
C TYR A 43 8.32 2.71 1.55
N SER A 44 8.31 4.03 1.72
CA SER A 44 8.49 4.69 3.02
C SER A 44 7.25 4.56 3.90
N LEU A 45 7.33 3.77 4.96
CA LEU A 45 6.25 3.52 5.92
C LEU A 45 6.22 4.50 7.08
N THR A 46 7.39 4.94 7.54
CA THR A 46 7.46 5.89 8.66
C THR A 46 8.56 6.92 8.44
N PRO A 47 8.30 8.19 8.79
CA PRO A 47 9.34 9.22 8.72
C PRO A 47 10.37 9.12 9.86
N GLY A 48 10.29 8.05 10.68
CA GLY A 48 11.09 7.84 11.89
C GLY A 48 10.50 8.51 13.15
N PRO A 49 10.82 8.02 14.34
CA PRO A 49 10.31 8.53 15.60
C PRO A 49 10.78 9.97 15.86
N ILE A 50 9.93 10.74 16.51
CA ILE A 50 10.29 12.07 17.02
C ILE A 50 11.00 11.89 18.36
N ILE A 51 12.21 12.40 18.47
CA ILE A 51 12.95 12.46 19.73
C ILE A 51 12.77 13.88 20.29
N VAL A 52 12.16 13.97 21.48
CA VAL A 52 12.01 15.23 22.21
C VAL A 52 13.14 15.32 23.25
N ARG A 53 13.92 16.38 23.19
CA ARG A 53 14.94 16.72 24.20
C ARG A 53 14.71 18.17 24.65
N GLY A 54 14.13 18.34 25.82
CA GLY A 54 13.69 19.66 26.29
C GLY A 54 12.66 20.28 25.33
N ASN A 55 12.90 21.51 24.88
CA ASN A 55 12.01 22.22 23.95
C ASN A 55 12.27 21.94 22.46
N MET A 56 13.23 21.06 22.17
CA MET A 56 13.55 20.68 20.77
C MET A 56 12.98 19.32 20.42
N SER A 57 12.34 19.23 19.26
CA SER A 57 11.87 17.97 18.68
C SER A 57 12.59 17.71 17.35
N VAL A 58 13.27 16.57 17.25
CA VAL A 58 14.00 16.17 16.03
C VAL A 58 13.52 14.79 15.59
N ARG A 59 13.26 14.62 14.29
CA ARG A 59 12.95 13.31 13.72
C ARG A 59 14.22 12.50 13.52
N ASN A 60 14.22 11.28 14.07
CA ASN A 60 15.31 10.34 13.83
C ASN A 60 15.15 9.69 12.46
N LYS A 61 15.72 10.33 11.43
CA LYS A 61 15.69 9.83 10.05
C LYS A 61 16.37 8.46 9.86
N LYS A 62 17.30 8.08 10.75
CA LYS A 62 17.99 6.77 10.71
C LYS A 62 17.08 5.60 11.08
N LYS A 63 15.94 5.86 11.74
CA LYS A 63 14.93 4.85 12.10
C LYS A 63 13.69 4.89 11.18
N ARG A 64 13.84 5.36 9.96
CA ARG A 64 12.80 5.22 8.94
C ARG A 64 12.62 3.75 8.62
N LYS A 65 11.37 3.35 8.42
CA LYS A 65 11.05 2.01 7.94
C LYS A 65 10.68 2.09 6.47
N PHE A 66 11.27 1.21 5.70
CA PHE A 66 10.96 1.04 4.28
C PHE A 66 10.61 -0.43 4.08
N ALA A 67 9.58 -0.70 3.31
CA ALA A 67 9.32 -2.03 2.79
C ALA A 67 9.98 -2.13 1.41
N ASP A 68 10.65 -3.25 1.12
CA ASP A 68 11.29 -3.46 -0.18
C ASP A 68 10.26 -3.40 -1.30
N TYR A 69 9.08 -4.01 -1.07
CA TYR A 69 7.93 -3.89 -1.98
C TYR A 69 6.63 -3.68 -1.22
N VAL A 70 5.79 -2.82 -1.78
CA VAL A 70 4.36 -2.74 -1.51
C VAL A 70 3.64 -3.01 -2.83
N LEU A 71 2.77 -4.01 -2.83
CA LEU A 71 1.92 -4.33 -3.98
C LEU A 71 0.56 -3.72 -3.76
N SER A 72 0.08 -2.99 -4.76
CA SER A 72 -1.25 -2.37 -4.77
C SER A 72 -2.07 -2.94 -5.91
N TYR A 73 -3.34 -3.28 -5.66
CA TYR A 73 -4.24 -3.72 -6.73
C TYR A 73 -4.51 -2.59 -7.73
N GLU A 74 -4.82 -1.40 -7.22
CA GLU A 74 -4.80 -0.14 -7.94
C GLU A 74 -3.92 0.87 -7.17
N PRO A 75 -3.40 1.93 -7.81
CA PRO A 75 -2.62 2.96 -7.12
C PRO A 75 -3.33 3.48 -5.86
N GLY A 76 -2.68 3.32 -4.71
CA GLY A 76 -3.24 3.70 -3.42
C GLY A 76 -4.17 2.66 -2.76
N VAL A 77 -4.26 1.44 -3.29
CA VAL A 77 -4.97 0.31 -2.67
C VAL A 77 -3.97 -0.82 -2.39
N PRO A 78 -3.15 -0.72 -1.33
CA PRO A 78 -2.18 -1.74 -0.99
C PRO A 78 -2.87 -3.04 -0.58
N VAL A 79 -2.35 -4.17 -1.05
CA VAL A 79 -2.90 -5.52 -0.78
C VAL A 79 -1.85 -6.47 -0.20
N ALA A 80 -0.56 -6.19 -0.41
CA ALA A 80 0.52 -7.04 0.09
C ALA A 80 1.82 -6.27 0.31
N VAL A 81 2.69 -6.87 1.12
CA VAL A 81 4.08 -6.44 1.31
C VAL A 81 5.03 -7.61 1.05
N ILE A 82 6.23 -7.30 0.51
CA ILE A 82 7.30 -8.28 0.34
C ILE A 82 8.58 -7.70 0.92
N GLU A 83 9.30 -8.52 1.67
CA GLU A 83 10.65 -8.23 2.16
C GLU A 83 11.65 -9.12 1.45
N ALA A 84 12.66 -8.51 0.87
CA ALA A 84 13.76 -9.20 0.22
C ALA A 84 14.89 -9.47 1.21
N LYS A 85 15.61 -10.57 1.00
CA LYS A 85 16.81 -10.90 1.76
C LYS A 85 17.88 -11.44 0.81
N LYS A 86 19.15 -11.33 1.22
CA LYS A 86 20.26 -11.96 0.51
C LYS A 86 20.04 -13.48 0.46
N ASN A 87 20.51 -14.12 -0.59
CA ASN A 87 20.41 -15.57 -0.76
C ASN A 87 21.19 -16.39 0.30
N THR A 88 22.00 -15.72 1.13
CA THR A 88 22.66 -16.34 2.31
C THR A 88 21.69 -16.60 3.46
N HIS A 89 20.47 -16.03 3.42
CA HIS A 89 19.42 -16.23 4.41
C HIS A 89 18.36 -17.21 3.90
N THR A 90 17.57 -17.77 4.82
CA THR A 90 16.41 -18.60 4.46
C THR A 90 15.32 -17.74 3.80
N VAL A 91 14.48 -18.38 3.01
CA VAL A 91 13.36 -17.70 2.30
C VAL A 91 12.43 -16.95 3.27
N SER A 92 12.19 -17.52 4.45
CA SER A 92 11.30 -16.96 5.48
C SER A 92 11.96 -15.91 6.38
N HIS A 93 13.26 -15.65 6.24
CA HIS A 93 14.00 -14.77 7.16
C HIS A 93 13.42 -13.36 7.29
N GLY A 94 12.84 -12.83 6.21
CA GLY A 94 12.23 -11.51 6.19
C GLY A 94 10.79 -11.42 6.70
N LEU A 95 10.10 -12.56 6.95
CA LEU A 95 8.66 -12.56 7.27
C LEU A 95 8.30 -11.72 8.50
N GLN A 96 9.08 -11.80 9.58
CA GLN A 96 8.80 -11.02 10.80
C GLN A 96 8.91 -9.51 10.56
N GLN A 97 9.84 -9.09 9.72
CA GLN A 97 9.99 -7.70 9.33
C GLN A 97 8.82 -7.25 8.46
N ALA A 98 8.46 -8.07 7.47
CA ALA A 98 7.33 -7.82 6.57
C ALA A 98 5.98 -7.79 7.32
N LEU A 99 5.78 -8.65 8.34
CA LEU A 99 4.61 -8.62 9.22
C LEU A 99 4.45 -7.27 9.91
N GLY A 100 5.52 -6.71 10.46
CA GLY A 100 5.49 -5.38 11.07
C GLY A 100 5.13 -4.27 10.07
N TYR A 101 5.42 -4.44 8.79
CA TYR A 101 5.00 -3.51 7.72
C TYR A 101 3.54 -3.72 7.32
N ALA A 102 3.12 -4.98 7.25
CA ALA A 102 1.74 -5.34 6.97
C ALA A 102 0.77 -4.84 8.05
N GLU A 103 1.19 -4.79 9.31
CA GLU A 103 0.42 -4.16 10.40
C GLU A 103 0.25 -2.66 10.18
N ILE A 104 1.29 -1.95 9.73
CA ILE A 104 1.25 -0.51 9.47
C ILE A 104 0.32 -0.18 8.30
N LEU A 105 0.33 -1.00 7.25
CA LEU A 105 -0.50 -0.84 6.05
C LEU A 105 -1.85 -1.56 6.16
N ASP A 106 -2.02 -2.36 7.20
CA ASP A 106 -3.16 -3.22 7.45
C ASP A 106 -3.56 -4.06 6.23
N VAL A 107 -2.58 -4.74 5.65
CA VAL A 107 -2.76 -5.66 4.52
C VAL A 107 -2.71 -7.12 4.97
N PRO A 108 -3.46 -8.04 4.31
CA PRO A 108 -3.54 -9.44 4.72
C PRO A 108 -2.34 -10.28 4.26
N SER A 109 -1.79 -9.98 3.10
CA SER A 109 -0.80 -10.84 2.44
C SER A 109 0.61 -10.33 2.68
N VAL A 110 1.46 -11.20 3.23
CA VAL A 110 2.83 -10.90 3.62
C VAL A 110 3.77 -11.91 2.99
N PHE A 111 4.85 -11.44 2.40
CA PHE A 111 5.81 -12.30 1.73
C PHE A 111 7.25 -11.96 2.14
N SER A 112 8.11 -12.96 2.06
CA SER A 112 9.56 -12.81 2.08
C SER A 112 10.17 -13.63 0.95
N SER A 113 11.31 -13.18 0.40
CA SER A 113 12.03 -13.91 -0.62
C SER A 113 13.52 -13.65 -0.54
N ASN A 114 14.32 -14.69 -0.84
CA ASN A 114 15.77 -14.60 -1.02
C ASN A 114 16.18 -14.84 -2.49
N GLY A 115 15.22 -14.83 -3.42
CA GLY A 115 15.45 -15.09 -4.84
C GLY A 115 15.38 -16.57 -5.26
N ASP A 116 15.14 -17.50 -4.33
CA ASP A 116 14.91 -18.92 -4.65
C ASP A 116 13.43 -19.28 -4.67
N ALA A 117 12.68 -18.75 -3.70
CA ALA A 117 11.27 -19.00 -3.52
C ALA A 117 10.62 -17.81 -2.78
N PHE A 118 9.31 -17.86 -2.62
CA PHE A 118 8.57 -17.00 -1.68
C PHE A 118 8.15 -17.81 -0.45
N ALA A 119 8.29 -17.21 0.72
CA ALA A 119 7.57 -17.60 1.92
C ALA A 119 6.42 -16.60 2.15
N SER A 120 5.23 -17.09 2.45
CA SER A 120 4.06 -16.27 2.69
C SER A 120 3.53 -16.42 4.11
N HIS A 121 2.89 -15.36 4.60
CA HIS A 121 2.07 -15.39 5.80
C HIS A 121 0.73 -14.71 5.52
N ASN A 122 -0.35 -15.45 5.69
CA ASN A 122 -1.70 -14.98 5.45
C ASN A 122 -2.36 -14.54 6.77
N ARG A 123 -2.43 -13.22 7.00
CA ARG A 123 -3.09 -12.64 8.19
C ARG A 123 -4.62 -12.81 8.19
N ALA A 124 -5.19 -13.20 7.04
CA ALA A 124 -6.62 -13.45 6.87
C ALA A 124 -7.00 -14.93 7.10
N ALA A 125 -6.04 -15.80 7.38
CA ALA A 125 -6.28 -17.23 7.54
C ALA A 125 -7.32 -17.52 8.63
N GLN A 126 -8.31 -18.33 8.28
CA GLN A 126 -9.34 -18.80 9.21
C GLN A 126 -8.84 -20.02 9.98
N PRO A 127 -9.43 -20.34 11.13
CA PRO A 127 -9.10 -21.56 11.87
C PRO A 127 -9.14 -22.80 10.97
N GLY A 128 -8.04 -23.54 10.90
CA GLY A 128 -7.88 -24.72 10.05
C GLY A 128 -7.31 -24.46 8.64
N GLN A 129 -7.08 -23.21 8.29
CA GLN A 129 -6.33 -22.84 7.07
C GLN A 129 -4.84 -22.71 7.35
N GLU A 130 -4.02 -22.97 6.34
CA GLU A 130 -2.58 -22.76 6.41
C GLU A 130 -2.26 -21.26 6.52
N ILE A 131 -1.50 -20.90 7.56
CA ILE A 131 -1.12 -19.51 7.82
C ILE A 131 0.15 -19.16 7.06
N GLU A 132 1.11 -20.07 7.02
CA GLU A 132 2.40 -19.89 6.36
C GLU A 132 2.63 -20.98 5.33
N SER A 133 3.10 -20.60 4.15
CA SER A 133 3.48 -21.52 3.09
C SER A 133 4.73 -21.04 2.37
N GLN A 134 5.38 -21.95 1.63
CA GLN A 134 6.49 -21.63 0.77
C GLN A 134 6.24 -22.21 -0.62
N PHE A 135 6.52 -21.41 -1.66
CA PHE A 135 6.27 -21.77 -3.04
C PHE A 135 7.32 -21.18 -4.01
N PRO A 136 7.50 -21.78 -5.20
CA PRO A 136 8.42 -21.30 -6.22
C PRO A 136 8.14 -19.87 -6.66
N LEU A 137 9.14 -19.17 -7.19
CA LEU A 137 9.00 -17.81 -7.72
C LEU A 137 7.91 -17.70 -8.81
N ALA A 138 7.77 -18.75 -9.63
CA ALA A 138 6.80 -18.79 -10.75
C ALA A 138 5.34 -18.86 -10.28
N ASP A 139 5.10 -19.28 -9.05
CA ASP A 139 3.76 -19.50 -8.49
C ASP A 139 3.29 -18.30 -7.63
N PHE A 140 3.91 -17.13 -7.80
CA PHE A 140 3.49 -15.93 -7.08
C PHE A 140 2.05 -15.55 -7.45
N PRO A 141 1.20 -15.23 -6.46
CA PRO A 141 -0.21 -14.94 -6.71
C PRO A 141 -0.41 -13.72 -7.61
N THR A 142 -1.43 -13.81 -8.45
CA THR A 142 -1.85 -12.74 -9.37
C THR A 142 -2.45 -11.55 -8.59
N PRO A 143 -2.50 -10.35 -9.21
CA PRO A 143 -3.20 -9.21 -8.61
C PRO A 143 -4.64 -9.53 -8.20
N GLN A 144 -5.35 -10.29 -9.02
CA GLN A 144 -6.75 -10.65 -8.76
C GLN A 144 -6.90 -11.57 -7.55
N GLU A 145 -6.03 -12.56 -7.37
CA GLU A 145 -6.06 -13.45 -6.21
C GLU A 145 -5.79 -12.69 -4.92
N LEU A 146 -4.79 -11.79 -4.89
CA LEU A 146 -4.53 -10.96 -3.71
C LEU A 146 -5.64 -9.95 -3.46
N TRP A 147 -6.31 -9.43 -4.48
CA TRP A 147 -7.48 -8.56 -4.32
C TRP A 147 -8.66 -9.30 -3.69
N GLN A 148 -8.94 -10.53 -4.13
CA GLN A 148 -9.98 -11.37 -3.51
C GLN A 148 -9.65 -11.68 -2.04
N GLY A 149 -8.39 -12.03 -1.75
CA GLY A 149 -7.93 -12.21 -0.37
C GLY A 149 -8.09 -10.96 0.49
N TYR A 150 -7.79 -9.78 -0.07
CA TYR A 150 -8.01 -8.50 0.60
C TYR A 150 -9.50 -8.24 0.90
N LYS A 151 -10.38 -8.44 -0.08
CA LYS A 151 -11.82 -8.28 0.13
C LYS A 151 -12.36 -9.23 1.20
N ALA A 152 -11.94 -10.48 1.17
CA ALA A 152 -12.31 -11.47 2.19
C ALA A 152 -11.82 -11.04 3.59
N TYR A 153 -10.57 -10.60 3.72
CA TYR A 153 -10.00 -10.07 4.96
C TYR A 153 -10.79 -8.88 5.50
N ARG A 154 -11.23 -7.99 4.62
CA ARG A 154 -12.01 -6.80 4.96
C ARG A 154 -13.49 -7.08 5.13
N GLY A 155 -14.01 -8.25 4.79
CA GLY A 155 -15.44 -8.54 4.76
C GLY A 155 -16.18 -7.63 3.77
N ILE A 156 -15.68 -7.52 2.55
CA ILE A 156 -16.20 -6.65 1.49
C ILE A 156 -16.80 -7.53 0.40
N GLU A 157 -18.00 -7.19 -0.07
CA GLU A 157 -18.67 -7.87 -1.17
C GLU A 157 -18.06 -7.52 -2.53
N GLU A 158 -18.17 -8.43 -3.50
CA GLU A 158 -17.62 -8.26 -4.86
C GLU A 158 -18.17 -7.05 -5.62
N SER A 159 -19.42 -6.68 -5.37
CA SER A 159 -20.09 -5.53 -6.01
C SER A 159 -19.51 -4.15 -5.65
N SER A 160 -18.54 -4.10 -4.76
CA SER A 160 -18.04 -2.87 -4.13
C SER A 160 -16.85 -2.24 -4.85
N ASP A 161 -16.32 -2.89 -5.87
CA ASP A 161 -15.09 -2.49 -6.56
C ASP A 161 -15.15 -1.07 -7.14
N GLN A 162 -16.31 -0.65 -7.69
CA GLN A 162 -16.48 0.68 -8.28
C GLN A 162 -16.10 1.83 -7.32
N LEU A 163 -16.43 1.71 -6.04
CA LEU A 163 -16.08 2.73 -5.04
C LEU A 163 -14.67 2.55 -4.51
N LEU A 164 -14.28 1.32 -4.22
CA LEU A 164 -12.97 1.02 -3.62
C LEU A 164 -11.81 1.30 -4.56
N LEU A 165 -12.02 1.10 -5.86
CA LEU A 165 -11.00 1.31 -6.90
C LEU A 165 -11.08 2.68 -7.56
N GLN A 166 -11.97 3.57 -7.09
CA GLN A 166 -12.05 4.93 -7.62
C GLN A 166 -10.70 5.66 -7.43
N PRO A 167 -10.08 6.17 -8.51
CA PRO A 167 -8.79 6.83 -8.43
C PRO A 167 -8.78 8.05 -7.50
N TYR A 168 -7.64 8.30 -6.90
CA TYR A 168 -7.38 9.55 -6.19
C TYR A 168 -7.39 10.73 -7.17
N HIS A 169 -7.78 11.88 -6.68
CA HIS A 169 -7.59 13.13 -7.43
C HIS A 169 -6.10 13.46 -7.49
N THR A 170 -5.63 13.75 -8.69
CA THR A 170 -4.28 14.26 -8.94
C THR A 170 -4.40 15.65 -9.60
N ASP A 171 -3.62 16.58 -9.11
CA ASP A 171 -3.54 17.95 -9.66
C ASP A 171 -2.46 18.11 -10.72
N GLY A 172 -1.95 16.99 -11.25
CA GLY A 172 -0.83 16.95 -12.20
C GLY A 172 0.55 17.13 -11.55
N THR A 173 0.60 17.25 -10.23
CA THR A 173 1.86 17.17 -9.48
C THR A 173 2.12 15.71 -9.09
N ASP A 174 3.41 15.33 -8.93
CA ASP A 174 3.82 13.99 -8.45
C ASP A 174 3.48 13.76 -6.96
N LYS A 175 2.53 14.49 -6.42
CA LYS A 175 2.16 14.46 -5.02
C LYS A 175 1.23 13.29 -4.74
N GLU A 176 1.79 12.19 -4.24
CA GLU A 176 1.01 11.03 -3.77
C GLU A 176 0.57 11.23 -2.31
N PRO A 177 -0.62 10.69 -1.93
CA PRO A 177 -1.02 10.65 -0.52
C PRO A 177 -0.02 9.84 0.30
N ARG A 178 0.24 10.28 1.53
CA ARG A 178 1.09 9.53 2.45
C ARG A 178 0.38 8.27 2.92
N TYR A 179 1.13 7.22 3.31
CA TYR A 179 0.58 5.93 3.71
C TYR A 179 -0.60 6.04 4.71
N TYR A 180 -0.51 6.88 5.74
CA TYR A 180 -1.57 7.05 6.73
C TYR A 180 -2.80 7.80 6.18
N GLN A 181 -2.63 8.64 5.15
CA GLN A 181 -3.74 9.26 4.43
C GLN A 181 -4.43 8.23 3.54
N ILE A 182 -3.66 7.41 2.85
CA ILE A 182 -4.17 6.28 2.05
C ILE A 182 -5.01 5.37 2.95
N GLU A 183 -4.47 4.97 4.10
CA GLU A 183 -5.16 4.12 5.06
C GLU A 183 -6.48 4.77 5.53
N ALA A 184 -6.44 6.04 5.97
CA ALA A 184 -7.62 6.76 6.41
C ALA A 184 -8.69 6.86 5.32
N ILE A 185 -8.30 7.16 4.08
CA ILE A 185 -9.24 7.28 2.95
C ILE A 185 -9.84 5.91 2.62
N ASN A 186 -9.04 4.86 2.50
CA ASN A 186 -9.52 3.52 2.18
C ASN A 186 -10.46 2.99 3.26
N ARG A 187 -10.17 3.23 4.55
CA ARG A 187 -11.08 2.87 5.66
C ARG A 187 -12.45 3.53 5.55
N VAL A 188 -12.50 4.79 5.14
CA VAL A 188 -13.78 5.48 4.92
C VAL A 188 -14.51 4.86 3.73
N MET A 189 -13.81 4.56 2.62
CA MET A 189 -14.45 3.91 1.47
C MET A 189 -15.01 2.53 1.84
N GLU A 190 -14.25 1.72 2.57
CA GLU A 190 -14.69 0.42 3.08
C GLU A 190 -15.90 0.54 4.01
N ALA A 191 -15.89 1.52 4.92
CA ALA A 191 -17.01 1.77 5.83
C ALA A 191 -18.29 2.14 5.07
N VAL A 192 -18.17 2.99 4.04
CA VAL A 192 -19.30 3.36 3.18
C VAL A 192 -19.85 2.16 2.42
N VAL A 193 -18.98 1.31 1.88
CA VAL A 193 -19.38 0.07 1.20
C VAL A 193 -20.17 -0.85 2.13
N LYS A 194 -19.73 -0.95 3.39
CA LYS A 194 -20.42 -1.73 4.45
C LYS A 194 -21.69 -1.06 4.99
N GLY A 195 -22.13 0.07 4.41
CA GLY A 195 -23.34 0.78 4.81
C GLY A 195 -23.22 1.59 6.10
N GLN A 196 -22.01 1.83 6.60
CA GLN A 196 -21.80 2.68 7.77
C GLN A 196 -22.13 4.13 7.44
N GLN A 197 -22.94 4.77 8.29
CA GLN A 197 -23.42 6.14 8.07
C GLN A 197 -22.62 7.19 8.85
N ARG A 198 -21.83 6.78 9.85
CA ARG A 198 -21.07 7.69 10.72
C ARG A 198 -19.66 7.13 10.91
N MET A 199 -18.68 7.98 10.69
CA MET A 199 -17.27 7.65 10.82
C MET A 199 -16.53 8.80 11.51
N LEU A 200 -15.56 8.47 12.35
CA LEU A 200 -14.69 9.43 13.00
C LEU A 200 -13.25 9.21 12.57
N LEU A 201 -12.64 10.23 11.96
CA LEU A 201 -11.20 10.24 11.67
C LEU A 201 -10.49 11.17 12.63
N VAL A 202 -9.56 10.64 13.40
CA VAL A 202 -8.72 11.41 14.32
C VAL A 202 -7.34 11.59 13.71
N MET A 203 -6.99 12.80 13.32
CA MET A 203 -5.72 13.13 12.68
C MET A 203 -5.07 14.33 13.37
N ALA A 204 -3.77 14.25 13.65
CA ALA A 204 -3.01 15.33 14.26
C ALA A 204 -2.96 16.59 13.37
N THR A 205 -2.66 17.74 13.97
CA THR A 205 -2.44 18.99 13.22
C THR A 205 -1.25 18.84 12.28
N GLY A 206 -1.38 19.37 11.05
CA GLY A 206 -0.33 19.29 10.02
C GLY A 206 -0.22 17.96 9.27
N THR A 207 -1.09 16.98 9.54
CA THR A 207 -1.10 15.68 8.84
C THR A 207 -1.89 15.69 7.53
N GLY A 208 -2.46 16.83 7.13
CA GLY A 208 -3.20 16.98 5.88
C GLY A 208 -4.65 16.55 5.98
N LYS A 209 -5.34 16.84 7.11
CA LYS A 209 -6.78 16.57 7.28
C LYS A 209 -7.62 17.06 6.10
N THR A 210 -7.41 18.29 5.66
CA THR A 210 -8.12 18.91 4.53
C THR A 210 -7.94 18.10 3.24
N TYR A 211 -6.71 17.72 2.93
CA TYR A 211 -6.41 16.91 1.76
C TYR A 211 -7.08 15.52 1.85
N THR A 212 -7.01 14.87 3.00
CA THR A 212 -7.66 13.57 3.25
C THR A 212 -9.17 13.68 3.05
N THR A 213 -9.82 14.71 3.63
CA THR A 213 -11.26 14.92 3.47
C THR A 213 -11.63 15.22 2.01
N PHE A 214 -10.83 16.02 1.31
CA PHE A 214 -11.05 16.29 -0.11
C PHE A 214 -11.01 15.02 -0.94
N GLN A 215 -10.03 14.14 -0.74
CA GLN A 215 -9.91 12.86 -1.45
C GLN A 215 -11.10 11.93 -1.18
N ILE A 216 -11.60 11.90 0.06
CA ILE A 216 -12.82 11.16 0.42
C ILE A 216 -14.02 11.69 -0.37
N ILE A 217 -14.24 13.00 -0.34
CA ILE A 217 -15.33 13.67 -1.06
C ILE A 217 -15.24 13.40 -2.56
N TRP A 218 -14.05 13.57 -3.14
CA TRP A 218 -13.79 13.32 -4.56
C TRP A 218 -14.17 11.90 -4.97
N ARG A 219 -13.70 10.89 -4.24
CA ARG A 219 -13.97 9.47 -4.55
C ARG A 219 -15.45 9.14 -4.43
N LEU A 220 -16.13 9.61 -3.38
CA LEU A 220 -17.57 9.42 -3.20
C LEU A 220 -18.40 10.06 -4.32
N TRP A 221 -18.02 11.26 -4.72
CA TRP A 221 -18.69 11.98 -5.80
C TRP A 221 -18.45 11.32 -7.16
N LYS A 222 -17.21 10.99 -7.49
CA LYS A 222 -16.85 10.31 -8.76
C LYS A 222 -17.49 8.92 -8.88
N ALA A 223 -17.60 8.19 -7.79
CA ALA A 223 -18.29 6.90 -7.76
C ALA A 223 -19.83 7.02 -7.77
N GLY A 224 -20.37 8.23 -7.81
CA GLY A 224 -21.82 8.48 -7.82
C GLY A 224 -22.53 8.14 -6.50
N LYS A 225 -21.80 7.87 -5.42
CA LYS A 225 -22.36 7.54 -4.10
C LYS A 225 -22.91 8.75 -3.36
N ALA A 226 -22.39 9.95 -3.64
CA ALA A 226 -22.86 11.20 -3.06
C ALA A 226 -22.99 12.28 -4.16
N ARG A 227 -24.20 12.79 -4.36
CA ARG A 227 -24.47 13.87 -5.35
C ARG A 227 -24.43 15.26 -4.71
N ARG A 228 -24.78 15.37 -3.44
CA ARG A 228 -24.76 16.62 -2.65
C ARG A 228 -23.95 16.38 -1.39
N ILE A 229 -22.95 17.21 -1.15
CA ILE A 229 -22.01 17.05 -0.03
C ILE A 229 -21.95 18.39 0.70
N LEU A 230 -22.18 18.37 2.01
CA LEU A 230 -22.01 19.53 2.88
C LEU A 230 -20.67 19.38 3.62
N PHE A 231 -19.77 20.32 3.40
CA PHE A 231 -18.50 20.40 4.08
C PHE A 231 -18.50 21.56 5.09
N LEU A 232 -18.39 21.24 6.38
CA LEU A 232 -18.39 22.22 7.45
C LEU A 232 -16.98 22.35 8.04
N VAL A 233 -16.53 23.58 8.25
CA VAL A 233 -15.23 23.91 8.84
C VAL A 233 -15.39 24.97 9.94
N ASP A 234 -14.53 24.92 10.94
CA ASP A 234 -14.55 25.84 12.09
C ASP A 234 -13.92 27.21 11.79
N ARG A 235 -13.15 27.34 10.71
CA ARG A 235 -12.42 28.57 10.34
C ARG A 235 -12.98 29.21 9.06
N LYS A 236 -13.14 30.54 9.12
CA LYS A 236 -13.77 31.34 8.06
C LYS A 236 -13.04 31.37 6.70
N ARG A 237 -11.78 30.96 6.61
CA ARG A 237 -11.04 30.84 5.34
C ARG A 237 -9.99 29.74 5.45
N ILE A 238 -10.13 28.72 4.64
CA ILE A 238 -9.06 27.79 4.32
C ILE A 238 -8.83 27.95 2.80
N PRO A 239 -7.89 28.81 2.35
CA PRO A 239 -7.64 29.06 0.93
C PRO A 239 -7.30 27.78 0.16
N GLU A 240 -6.68 26.80 0.85
CA GLU A 240 -6.39 25.47 0.29
C GLU A 240 -7.66 24.67 -0.01
N VAL A 241 -8.73 24.83 0.76
CA VAL A 241 -10.03 24.18 0.53
C VAL A 241 -10.67 24.76 -0.72
N GLU A 242 -10.76 26.10 -0.80
CA GLU A 242 -11.32 26.77 -1.97
C GLU A 242 -10.59 26.36 -3.25
N ARG A 243 -9.26 26.32 -3.22
CA ARG A 243 -8.43 25.93 -4.36
C ARG A 243 -8.63 24.47 -4.78
N LEU A 244 -8.71 23.54 -3.83
CA LEU A 244 -8.94 22.13 -4.10
C LEU A 244 -10.35 21.90 -4.67
N PHE A 245 -11.36 22.59 -4.13
CA PHE A 245 -12.73 22.45 -4.60
C PHE A 245 -12.99 23.17 -5.94
N GLN A 246 -12.32 24.29 -6.22
CA GLN A 246 -12.43 24.99 -7.51
C GLN A 246 -11.84 24.21 -8.68
N VAL A 247 -10.79 23.40 -8.45
CA VAL A 247 -10.15 22.59 -9.49
C VAL A 247 -10.93 21.28 -9.77
N GLY A 248 -11.64 20.76 -8.78
CA GLY A 248 -12.30 19.44 -8.86
C GLY A 248 -13.80 19.45 -9.13
N PHE A 249 -14.49 20.54 -8.81
CA PHE A 249 -15.95 20.64 -8.92
C PHE A 249 -16.32 21.87 -9.73
N SER A 250 -16.89 21.67 -10.92
CA SER A 250 -17.65 22.74 -11.57
C SER A 250 -18.90 22.98 -10.73
N PHE A 251 -18.98 24.11 -10.06
CA PHE A 251 -20.22 24.53 -9.40
C PHE A 251 -21.26 24.88 -10.49
N PHE A 252 -22.34 24.15 -10.50
CA PHE A 252 -23.58 24.53 -11.17
C PHE A 252 -24.46 25.28 -10.20
#